data_a3038b89f2f8cd8cb9f33362521909a1
#
_entry.id   a3038b89f2f8cd8cb9f33362521909a1
#
_cell.length_a   1.000
_cell.length_b   1.000
_cell.length_c   1.000
_cell.angle_alpha   90.00
_cell.angle_beta   90.00
_cell.angle_gamma   90.00
#
_symmetry.space_group_name_H-M   'P 1'
#
loop_
_entity.id
_entity.type
_entity.pdbx_description
1 polymer ?
#
loop_
_entity_poly.entity_id
_entity_poly.type
_entity_poly.pdbx_seq_one_letter_code
_entity_poly.pdbx_strand_id
1 'polypeptide(L)'
;MSRTTFSGPVKSGTNRYTPYKNVGTTVLTQQTAFTFDATLVQSVTLYVPAGSKITNIVVDVITAYDSATSATLTVGKTAAGTEYASGVNAKTAGRTTPTFTASQLTNMQSTPIDVAASNGQQASSAIIATITSVGQPTAGTGFVTFQYAQSDDRATYNTQ
;
A
#
# COMPACT_ATOMS: atom_id res chain seq x y z
N MET A 1 14.97 -35.24 -24.35
CA MET A 1 14.11 -34.06 -24.09
C MET A 1 14.95 -33.00 -23.37
N SER A 2 15.10 -31.84 -23.99
CA SER A 2 15.87 -30.75 -23.39
C SER A 2 15.02 -30.08 -22.32
N ARG A 3 15.55 -29.95 -21.12
CA ARG A 3 14.88 -29.29 -19.98
C ARG A 3 15.37 -27.86 -19.90
N THR A 4 14.50 -26.90 -20.15
CA THR A 4 14.81 -25.48 -19.96
C THR A 4 14.64 -25.11 -18.50
N THR A 5 15.73 -24.74 -17.84
CA THR A 5 15.70 -24.27 -16.44
C THR A 5 15.82 -22.76 -16.44
N PHE A 6 14.85 -22.06 -15.85
CA PHE A 6 14.96 -20.62 -15.63
C PHE A 6 15.67 -20.40 -14.29
N SER A 7 16.83 -19.75 -14.31
CA SER A 7 17.65 -19.47 -13.14
C SER A 7 17.49 -18.04 -12.60
N GLY A 8 16.43 -17.34 -12.95
CA GLY A 8 16.16 -15.98 -12.52
C GLY A 8 14.66 -15.70 -12.35
N PRO A 9 14.31 -14.57 -11.77
CA PRO A 9 12.91 -14.20 -11.61
C PRO A 9 12.24 -14.11 -12.98
N VAL A 10 11.20 -14.91 -13.19
CA VAL A 10 10.37 -14.82 -14.38
C VAL A 10 9.50 -13.57 -14.23
N LYS A 11 9.78 -12.53 -14.97
CA LYS A 11 8.86 -11.40 -15.08
C LYS A 11 7.64 -11.85 -15.86
N SER A 12 6.52 -11.98 -15.17
CA SER A 12 5.23 -12.13 -15.82
C SER A 12 4.79 -10.76 -16.36
N GLY A 13 4.97 -10.57 -17.62
CA GLY A 13 4.57 -9.36 -18.31
C GLY A 13 5.11 -9.45 -19.73
N THR A 14 4.24 -9.43 -20.69
CA THR A 14 4.66 -9.49 -22.08
C THR A 14 5.25 -8.15 -22.45
N ASN A 15 6.55 -8.06 -22.38
CA ASN A 15 7.25 -6.92 -22.90
C ASN A 15 7.42 -7.04 -24.39
N ARG A 16 6.36 -6.82 -25.10
CA ARG A 16 6.42 -6.58 -26.53
C ARG A 16 6.63 -5.10 -26.77
N TYR A 17 7.77 -4.75 -27.27
CA TYR A 17 8.01 -3.44 -27.86
C TYR A 17 7.13 -3.31 -29.10
N THR A 18 5.96 -2.81 -28.90
CA THR A 18 5.08 -2.36 -29.98
C THR A 18 4.76 -0.91 -29.71
N PRO A 19 4.91 0.01 -30.65
CA PRO A 19 4.73 1.44 -30.41
C PRO A 19 3.29 1.85 -30.10
N TYR A 20 2.36 0.94 -30.08
CA TYR A 20 0.95 1.20 -29.78
C TYR A 20 0.41 0.15 -28.84
N LYS A 21 0.22 0.47 -27.57
CA LYS A 21 -0.17 -0.51 -26.68
C LYS A 21 -0.79 -0.33 -25.48
N ASN A 22 -1.63 -1.19 -25.34
CA ASN A 22 -2.29 -1.61 -24.16
C ASN A 22 -1.44 -2.69 -23.48
N VAL A 23 -0.50 -2.27 -22.69
CA VAL A 23 0.27 -3.19 -21.87
C VAL A 23 -0.50 -3.37 -20.58
N GLY A 24 -1.05 -4.55 -20.37
CA GLY A 24 -1.68 -4.88 -19.09
C GLY A 24 -0.69 -4.68 -17.94
N THR A 25 -1.13 -4.06 -16.87
CA THR A 25 -0.38 -3.93 -15.63
C THR A 25 -0.73 -5.08 -14.69
N THR A 26 0.30 -5.66 -14.07
CA THR A 26 0.09 -6.66 -13.02
C THR A 26 -0.29 -5.94 -11.73
N VAL A 27 -1.40 -6.33 -11.14
CA VAL A 27 -1.79 -5.87 -9.80
C VAL A 27 -1.14 -6.79 -8.78
N LEU A 28 -0.38 -6.20 -7.89
CA LEU A 28 0.27 -6.87 -6.78
C LEU A 28 -0.45 -6.52 -5.48
N THR A 29 -0.31 -7.39 -4.49
CA THR A 29 -0.93 -7.20 -3.19
C THR A 29 0.12 -7.31 -2.10
N GLN A 30 0.11 -6.36 -1.18
CA GLN A 30 0.87 -6.42 0.07
C GLN A 30 -0.06 -6.28 1.26
N GLN A 31 0.24 -7.00 2.33
CA GLN A 31 -0.53 -6.99 3.55
C GLN A 31 0.40 -6.82 4.75
N THR A 32 -0.04 -6.06 5.74
CA THR A 32 0.60 -5.97 7.05
C THR A 32 -0.43 -6.13 8.14
N ALA A 33 -0.02 -6.76 9.25
CA ALA A 33 -0.85 -6.88 10.43
C ALA A 33 -0.71 -5.63 11.30
N PHE A 34 -1.79 -5.29 11.99
CA PHE A 34 -1.76 -4.39 13.12
C PHE A 34 -2.31 -5.11 14.36
N THR A 35 -1.70 -4.85 15.49
CA THR A 35 -2.13 -5.39 16.79
C THR A 35 -2.14 -4.24 17.77
N PHE A 36 -3.11 -4.19 18.67
CA PHE A 36 -3.14 -3.15 19.68
C PHE A 36 -1.83 -3.15 20.48
N ASP A 37 -1.41 -2.00 20.88
CA ASP A 37 -0.42 -1.81 21.93
C ASP A 37 -0.98 -0.78 22.94
N ALA A 38 -0.25 -0.55 24.03
CA ALA A 38 -0.66 0.36 25.08
C ALA A 38 -0.63 1.84 24.66
N THR A 39 -0.32 2.14 23.38
CA THR A 39 -0.28 3.50 22.86
C THR A 39 -1.61 3.88 22.20
N LEU A 40 -1.94 5.17 22.27
CA LEU A 40 -3.14 5.69 21.62
C LEU A 40 -2.99 5.82 20.10
N VAL A 41 -1.75 5.85 19.63
CA VAL A 41 -1.42 5.99 18.20
C VAL A 41 -0.42 4.93 17.83
N GLN A 42 -0.81 4.07 16.90
CA GLN A 42 0.00 2.97 16.42
C GLN A 42 0.12 3.04 14.90
N SER A 43 1.33 2.87 14.39
CA SER A 43 1.58 2.91 12.95
C SER A 43 2.26 1.65 12.46
N VAL A 44 1.86 1.20 11.27
CA VAL A 44 2.51 0.14 10.51
C VAL A 44 2.90 0.67 9.14
N THR A 45 4.07 0.26 8.66
CA THR A 45 4.63 0.75 7.40
C THR A 45 4.69 -0.38 6.38
N LEU A 46 4.25 -0.08 5.16
CA LEU A 46 4.47 -0.90 3.99
C LEU A 46 5.30 -0.13 2.98
N TYR A 47 6.04 -0.86 2.17
CA TYR A 47 6.83 -0.27 1.09
C TYR A 47 6.32 -0.77 -0.25
N VAL A 48 6.02 0.15 -1.14
CA VAL A 48 5.66 -0.15 -2.52
C VAL A 48 6.73 0.41 -3.46
N PRO A 49 6.98 -0.23 -4.62
CA PRO A 49 7.92 0.30 -5.59
C PRO A 49 7.56 1.72 -6.01
N ALA A 50 8.56 2.58 -6.17
CA ALA A 50 8.35 3.94 -6.62
C ALA A 50 7.57 4.00 -7.93
N GLY A 51 6.70 4.99 -8.08
CA GLY A 51 5.84 5.14 -9.25
C GLY A 51 4.69 4.15 -9.34
N SER A 52 4.52 3.25 -8.36
CA SER A 52 3.36 2.36 -8.31
C SER A 52 2.06 3.15 -8.15
N LYS A 53 0.99 2.64 -8.73
CA LYS A 53 -0.37 3.17 -8.55
C LYS A 53 -1.10 2.30 -7.55
N ILE A 54 -1.58 2.89 -6.47
CA ILE A 54 -2.44 2.18 -5.52
C ILE A 54 -3.81 2.04 -6.18
N THR A 55 -4.29 0.81 -6.30
CA THR A 55 -5.58 0.52 -6.95
C THR A 55 -6.68 0.28 -5.93
N ASN A 56 -6.33 -0.21 -4.73
CA ASN A 56 -7.29 -0.44 -3.67
C ASN A 56 -6.60 -0.53 -2.29
N ILE A 57 -7.37 -0.25 -1.25
CA ILE A 57 -6.98 -0.45 0.15
C ILE A 57 -8.13 -1.19 0.83
N VAL A 58 -7.80 -2.27 1.53
CA VAL A 58 -8.77 -3.07 2.29
C VAL A 58 -8.28 -3.18 3.73
N VAL A 59 -9.19 -3.00 4.67
CA VAL A 59 -8.92 -3.13 6.10
C VAL A 59 -9.76 -4.27 6.65
N ASP A 60 -9.12 -5.28 7.20
CA ASP A 60 -9.74 -6.40 7.88
C ASP A 60 -9.53 -6.27 9.38
N VAL A 61 -10.56 -5.93 10.12
CA VAL A 61 -10.55 -5.91 11.58
C VAL A 61 -10.98 -7.29 12.07
N ILE A 62 -10.05 -8.04 12.63
CA ILE A 62 -10.32 -9.40 13.16
C ILE A 62 -10.87 -9.30 14.58
N THR A 63 -10.19 -8.55 15.43
CA THR A 63 -10.66 -8.22 16.77
C THR A 63 -10.87 -6.71 16.84
N ALA A 64 -12.09 -6.31 17.16
CA ALA A 64 -12.43 -4.89 17.31
C ALA A 64 -11.59 -4.21 18.39
N TYR A 65 -11.18 -2.98 18.16
CA TYR A 65 -10.57 -2.15 19.20
C TYR A 65 -11.60 -1.80 20.26
N ASP A 66 -11.26 -2.08 21.50
CA ASP A 66 -12.13 -1.85 22.67
C ASP A 66 -11.95 -0.47 23.31
N SER A 67 -11.22 0.44 22.64
CA SER A 67 -11.03 1.83 23.10
C SER A 67 -12.38 2.50 23.47
N ALA A 68 -12.36 3.40 24.46
CA ALA A 68 -13.58 3.93 25.06
C ALA A 68 -14.50 4.66 24.05
N THR A 69 -13.93 5.49 23.17
CA THR A 69 -14.74 6.34 22.28
C THR A 69 -14.59 5.96 20.82
N SER A 70 -13.38 5.97 20.29
CA SER A 70 -13.12 5.70 18.87
C SER A 70 -11.80 4.99 18.66
N ALA A 71 -11.71 4.22 17.59
CA ALA A 71 -10.48 3.78 16.98
C ALA A 71 -10.65 3.94 15.47
N THR A 72 -9.83 4.79 14.88
CA THR A 72 -9.89 5.10 13.45
C THR A 72 -8.55 4.82 12.80
N LEU A 73 -8.58 4.20 11.62
CA LEU A 73 -7.40 3.96 10.81
C LEU A 73 -7.35 5.00 9.70
N THR A 74 -6.17 5.57 9.52
CA THR A 74 -5.82 6.45 8.41
C THR A 74 -4.66 5.85 7.63
N VAL A 75 -4.53 6.22 6.36
CA VAL A 75 -3.42 5.79 5.50
C VAL A 75 -2.85 7.00 4.77
N GLY A 76 -1.55 7.18 4.92
CA GLY A 76 -0.88 8.33 4.33
C GLY A 76 0.60 8.08 4.06
N LYS A 77 1.30 9.18 3.77
CA LYS A 77 2.75 9.23 3.55
C LYS A 77 3.53 9.35 4.84
N THR A 78 2.86 9.80 5.89
CA THR A 78 3.41 9.99 7.24
C THR A 78 2.46 9.36 8.25
N ALA A 79 2.92 9.20 9.49
CA ALA A 79 2.05 8.78 10.58
C ALA A 79 0.86 9.73 10.73
N ALA A 80 -0.34 9.16 10.90
CA ALA A 80 -1.62 9.86 10.92
C ALA A 80 -1.97 10.64 9.63
N GLY A 81 -1.19 10.48 8.57
CA GLY A 81 -1.52 11.03 7.25
C GLY A 81 -2.82 10.44 6.69
N THR A 82 -3.51 11.22 5.85
CA THR A 82 -4.81 10.88 5.28
C THR A 82 -4.82 10.92 3.75
N GLU A 83 -3.64 10.96 3.15
CA GLU A 83 -3.48 11.16 1.72
C GLU A 83 -4.10 10.04 0.89
N TYR A 84 -4.21 8.84 1.44
CA TYR A 84 -4.75 7.67 0.73
C TYR A 84 -6.07 7.18 1.30
N ALA A 85 -6.26 7.22 2.63
CA ALA A 85 -7.53 6.88 3.26
C ALA A 85 -7.67 7.55 4.63
N SER A 86 -8.89 7.80 5.05
CA SER A 86 -9.19 8.42 6.35
C SER A 86 -10.45 7.84 6.96
N GLY A 87 -10.49 7.81 8.30
CA GLY A 87 -11.71 7.55 9.06
C GLY A 87 -12.23 6.12 9.00
N VAL A 88 -11.37 5.13 8.69
CA VAL A 88 -11.80 3.73 8.71
C VAL A 88 -12.03 3.28 10.14
N ASN A 89 -13.23 2.82 10.45
CA ASN A 89 -13.61 2.39 11.79
C ASN A 89 -12.94 1.05 12.15
N ALA A 90 -12.14 1.05 13.20
CA ALA A 90 -11.51 -0.15 13.76
C ALA A 90 -12.24 -0.72 14.99
N LYS A 91 -13.34 -0.11 15.43
CA LYS A 91 -14.16 -0.63 16.55
C LYS A 91 -15.20 -1.67 16.14
N THR A 92 -15.28 -1.99 14.87
CA THR A 92 -16.19 -3.01 14.36
C THR A 92 -15.39 -4.06 13.61
N ALA A 93 -15.50 -5.31 14.04
CA ALA A 93 -14.88 -6.43 13.33
C ALA A 93 -15.52 -6.61 11.96
N GLY A 94 -14.70 -6.92 10.96
CA GLY A 94 -15.13 -7.14 9.59
C GLY A 94 -14.19 -6.53 8.56
N ARG A 95 -14.52 -6.74 7.30
CA ARG A 95 -13.79 -6.19 6.16
C ARG A 95 -14.41 -4.88 5.73
N THR A 96 -13.58 -3.88 5.55
CA THR A 96 -13.98 -2.55 5.05
C THR A 96 -13.04 -2.09 3.95
N THR A 97 -13.62 -1.63 2.85
CA THR A 97 -12.91 -0.83 1.86
C THR A 97 -13.23 0.64 2.12
N PRO A 98 -12.24 1.50 2.34
CA PRO A 98 -12.48 2.92 2.57
C PRO A 98 -13.22 3.57 1.40
N THR A 99 -14.05 4.57 1.70
CA THR A 99 -14.58 5.47 0.67
C THR A 99 -13.53 6.53 0.40
N PHE A 100 -13.10 6.63 -0.85
CA PHE A 100 -12.03 7.54 -1.25
C PHE A 100 -12.59 8.88 -1.73
N THR A 101 -12.00 9.96 -1.27
CA THR A 101 -12.25 11.32 -1.81
C THR A 101 -11.53 11.48 -3.16
N ALA A 102 -11.92 12.50 -3.95
CA ALA A 102 -11.26 12.80 -5.22
C ALA A 102 -9.75 13.08 -5.05
N SER A 103 -9.37 13.78 -3.97
CA SER A 103 -7.97 14.05 -3.66
C SER A 103 -7.20 12.76 -3.34
N GLN A 104 -7.79 11.85 -2.57
CA GLN A 104 -7.19 10.55 -2.26
C GLN A 104 -7.00 9.71 -3.53
N LEU A 105 -8.01 9.66 -4.40
CA LEU A 105 -7.91 8.97 -5.69
C LEU A 105 -6.79 9.57 -6.56
N THR A 106 -6.63 10.89 -6.56
CA THR A 106 -5.51 11.55 -7.27
C THR A 106 -4.16 11.15 -6.66
N ASN A 107 -4.04 11.13 -5.35
CA ASN A 107 -2.80 10.70 -4.68
C ASN A 107 -2.46 9.23 -4.95
N MET A 108 -3.46 8.36 -5.09
CA MET A 108 -3.28 6.94 -5.38
C MET A 108 -2.77 6.69 -6.82
N GLN A 109 -2.92 7.65 -7.74
CA GLN A 109 -2.47 7.50 -9.13
C GLN A 109 -0.94 7.51 -9.28
N SER A 110 -0.25 8.09 -8.31
CA SER A 110 1.22 8.04 -8.27
C SER A 110 1.69 8.01 -6.82
N THR A 111 2.45 6.98 -6.46
CA THR A 111 3.17 7.03 -5.18
C THR A 111 4.35 7.98 -5.31
N PRO A 112 4.68 8.75 -4.26
CA PRO A 112 5.86 9.61 -4.30
C PRO A 112 7.10 8.77 -4.59
N ILE A 113 7.94 9.29 -5.45
CA ILE A 113 9.29 8.77 -5.61
C ILE A 113 10.07 9.29 -4.41
N ASP A 114 10.55 8.39 -3.56
CA ASP A 114 11.50 8.80 -2.54
C ASP A 114 12.84 9.09 -3.22
N VAL A 115 13.19 10.38 -3.30
CA VAL A 115 14.38 10.87 -4.04
C VAL A 115 15.70 10.48 -3.37
N ALA A 116 15.67 9.71 -2.28
CA ALA A 116 16.87 9.37 -1.52
C ALA A 116 17.72 8.23 -2.14
N ALA A 117 17.27 7.58 -3.19
CA ALA A 117 18.06 6.57 -3.88
C ALA A 117 18.97 7.18 -4.93
N SER A 118 20.07 7.78 -4.48
CA SER A 118 21.08 8.40 -5.35
C SER A 118 21.92 7.41 -6.19
N ASN A 119 21.59 6.12 -6.17
CA ASN A 119 22.41 5.05 -6.75
C ASN A 119 21.79 4.41 -8.01
N GLY A 120 20.83 5.06 -8.66
CA GLY A 120 20.12 4.48 -9.81
C GLY A 120 19.21 3.30 -9.47
N GLN A 121 19.02 3.00 -8.19
CA GLN A 121 18.04 2.03 -7.73
C GLN A 121 16.70 2.73 -7.49
N GLN A 122 15.63 2.11 -7.92
CA GLN A 122 14.30 2.63 -7.66
C GLN A 122 14.03 2.60 -6.15
N ALA A 123 13.77 3.78 -5.59
CA ALA A 123 13.35 3.88 -4.21
C ALA A 123 11.96 3.27 -4.03
N SER A 124 11.74 2.65 -2.90
CA SER A 124 10.39 2.27 -2.46
C SER A 124 9.73 3.46 -1.77
N SER A 125 8.43 3.62 -1.96
CA SER A 125 7.66 4.62 -1.23
C SER A 125 7.06 4.00 0.02
N ALA A 126 7.27 4.62 1.17
CA ALA A 126 6.63 4.22 2.41
C ALA A 126 5.15 4.64 2.40
N ILE A 127 4.29 3.71 2.75
CA ILE A 127 2.87 3.96 3.02
C ILE A 127 2.62 3.58 4.47
N ILE A 128 2.10 4.51 5.24
CA ILE A 128 1.93 4.35 6.68
C ILE A 128 0.45 4.28 6.99
N ALA A 129 0.03 3.16 7.56
CA ALA A 129 -1.30 3.01 8.13
C ALA A 129 -1.20 3.28 9.64
N THR A 130 -2.00 4.20 10.13
CA THR A 130 -2.01 4.62 11.53
C THR A 130 -3.38 4.40 12.13
N ILE A 131 -3.43 3.74 13.28
CA ILE A 131 -4.63 3.63 14.09
C ILE A 131 -4.50 4.64 15.23
N THR A 132 -5.51 5.48 15.37
CA THR A 132 -5.62 6.43 16.47
C THR A 132 -6.82 6.07 17.31
N SER A 133 -6.60 5.81 18.60
CA SER A 133 -7.62 5.46 19.58
C SER A 133 -7.89 6.60 20.54
N VAL A 134 -9.14 6.80 20.88
CA VAL A 134 -9.55 7.67 22.00
C VAL A 134 -9.96 6.80 23.18
N GLY A 135 -9.13 6.82 24.20
CA GLY A 135 -9.12 5.82 25.28
C GLY A 135 -8.22 4.64 24.94
N GLN A 136 -7.48 4.21 25.96
CA GLN A 136 -6.48 3.16 25.79
C GLN A 136 -7.15 1.83 25.45
N PRO A 137 -6.79 1.21 24.32
CA PRO A 137 -7.30 -0.12 23.98
C PRO A 137 -6.58 -1.19 24.80
N THR A 138 -7.25 -2.30 25.06
CA THR A 138 -6.69 -3.53 25.61
C THR A 138 -6.80 -4.71 24.65
N ALA A 139 -7.55 -4.53 23.55
CA ALA A 139 -7.71 -5.49 22.46
C ALA A 139 -7.80 -4.74 21.13
N GLY A 140 -7.50 -5.45 20.06
CA GLY A 140 -7.61 -4.99 18.69
C GLY A 140 -6.57 -5.65 17.79
N THR A 141 -7.00 -6.28 16.71
CA THR A 141 -6.09 -6.87 15.71
C THR A 141 -6.72 -6.83 14.33
N GLY A 142 -5.89 -6.80 13.33
CA GLY A 142 -6.36 -6.87 11.95
C GLY A 142 -5.23 -6.78 10.93
N PHE A 143 -5.64 -6.56 9.70
CA PHE A 143 -4.73 -6.44 8.57
C PHE A 143 -5.11 -5.24 7.72
N VAL A 144 -4.11 -4.56 7.20
CA VAL A 144 -4.29 -3.62 6.10
C VAL A 144 -3.64 -4.19 4.85
N THR A 145 -4.41 -4.23 3.78
CA THR A 145 -4.02 -4.81 2.49
C THR A 145 -4.03 -3.71 1.44
N PHE A 146 -2.92 -3.58 0.73
CA PHE A 146 -2.78 -2.67 -0.40
C PHE A 146 -2.71 -3.47 -1.68
N GLN A 147 -3.50 -3.06 -2.65
CA GLN A 147 -3.38 -3.50 -4.04
C GLN A 147 -2.76 -2.37 -4.84
N TYR A 148 -1.74 -2.67 -5.60
CA TYR A 148 -1.07 -1.68 -6.43
C TYR A 148 -0.64 -2.25 -7.77
N ALA A 149 -0.67 -1.40 -8.77
CA ALA A 149 -0.12 -1.68 -10.09
C ALA A 149 1.27 -1.08 -10.17
N GLN A 150 2.26 -1.92 -10.43
CA GLN A 150 3.63 -1.45 -10.61
C GLN A 150 3.74 -0.76 -11.96
N SER A 151 4.33 0.43 -11.97
CA SER A 151 4.67 1.12 -13.20
C SER A 151 5.76 0.36 -13.94
N ASP A 152 5.62 0.22 -15.25
CA ASP A 152 6.72 -0.27 -16.09
C ASP A 152 7.68 0.90 -16.34
N ASP A 153 8.76 0.93 -15.57
CA ASP A 153 9.76 2.00 -15.58
C ASP A 153 10.78 1.87 -16.72
N ARG A 154 10.38 1.31 -17.83
CA ARG A 154 11.28 1.19 -18.98
C ARG A 154 11.46 2.46 -19.81
N ALA A 155 10.75 3.53 -19.50
CA ALA A 155 10.89 4.78 -20.23
C ALA A 155 12.26 5.48 -20.00
N THR A 156 12.98 5.13 -18.95
CA THR A 156 14.22 5.80 -18.55
C THR A 156 15.50 5.04 -18.97
N TYR A 157 15.40 3.81 -19.45
CA TYR A 157 16.58 3.00 -19.76
C TYR A 157 17.04 3.04 -21.24
N ASN A 158 16.40 3.84 -22.06
CA ASN A 158 16.67 3.88 -23.51
C ASN A 158 17.27 5.20 -24.02
N THR A 159 18.11 5.86 -23.21
CA THR A 159 18.96 6.96 -23.65
C THR A 159 20.43 6.62 -23.39
N GLN A 160 20.91 5.57 -24.01
CA GLN A 160 22.33 5.40 -24.37
C GLN A 160 22.42 4.77 -25.74
#